data_c13208a8192ee57bbaaaff65b7d15517
#
_entry.id   c13208a8192ee57bbaaaff65b7d15517
#
_cell.length_a   1.000
_cell.length_b   1.000
_cell.length_c   1.000
_cell.angle_alpha   90.00
_cell.angle_beta   90.00
_cell.angle_gamma   90.00
#
_symmetry.space_group_name_H-M   'P 1'
#
loop_
_entity.id
_entity.type
_entity.pdbx_description
1 polymer ?
#
loop_
_entity_poly.entity_id
_entity_poly.type
_entity_poly.pdbx_seq_one_letter_code
_entity_poly.pdbx_strand_id
1 'polypeptide(L)'
;MNRINGILSFILVIIMIATASVTVNKSLLGFKIGDTEKGNEVTEKAEAGNMMKSADGSVVINTKGMKGTVNGYAGPVPLEIYITDGKITEIKPLENSETPAFFNRASVILDQWKGRTPEEGRALKVDGVSGATYSSQAIISNVKAGLDTYLGSKGNHGTAMPWKLWVALAVTLLAAVVPIFVHNRIYHNVQMILNIVVLGFWCGQYLDYALVLKYMSSGFLFPAGLIAIVMLITAFIYPLFGRPQHYCNYICPLGSAQQLTAQICKYKIHISKRVLNGLDWFRRILWGVLMFLLWIDTFTGWMDYELFQAFMVESAPWYIIMTAGIFIALSAIVARPYCRFVCPIGSLIKRSENMG
;
A
#
# COMPACT_ATOMS: atom_id res chain seq x y z
N MET A 1 -35.11 -4.20 -6.46
CA MET A 1 -34.71 -2.86 -5.99
C MET A 1 -33.30 -2.88 -5.37
N ASN A 2 -32.96 -3.89 -4.57
CA ASN A 2 -31.70 -3.93 -3.80
C ASN A 2 -30.41 -4.09 -4.64
N ARG A 3 -30.39 -4.75 -5.79
CA ARG A 3 -29.19 -4.92 -6.61
C ARG A 3 -28.77 -3.63 -7.35
N ILE A 4 -29.73 -2.84 -7.82
CA ILE A 4 -29.47 -1.58 -8.52
C ILE A 4 -28.86 -0.56 -7.55
N ASN A 5 -29.36 -0.50 -6.32
CA ASN A 5 -28.85 0.39 -5.29
C ASN A 5 -27.41 0.00 -4.88
N GLY A 6 -27.09 -1.30 -4.84
CA GLY A 6 -25.73 -1.78 -4.56
C GLY A 6 -24.72 -1.39 -5.67
N ILE A 7 -25.14 -1.50 -6.93
CA ILE A 7 -24.31 -1.10 -8.09
C ILE A 7 -24.09 0.42 -8.08
N LEU A 8 -25.14 1.20 -7.82
CA LEU A 8 -25.04 2.66 -7.75
C LEU A 8 -24.11 3.10 -6.63
N SER A 9 -24.19 2.45 -5.47
CA SER A 9 -23.30 2.71 -4.34
C SER A 9 -21.85 2.37 -4.65
N PHE A 10 -21.62 1.26 -5.34
CA PHE A 10 -20.28 0.85 -5.79
C PHE A 10 -19.68 1.88 -6.77
N ILE A 11 -20.48 2.35 -7.74
CA ILE A 11 -20.05 3.39 -8.68
C ILE A 11 -19.70 4.69 -7.94
N LEU A 12 -20.54 5.12 -6.99
CA LEU A 12 -20.29 6.31 -6.18
C LEU A 12 -18.97 6.19 -5.38
N VAL A 13 -18.69 5.03 -4.79
CA VAL A 13 -17.43 4.78 -4.08
C VAL A 13 -16.24 4.86 -5.03
N ILE A 14 -16.32 4.29 -6.22
CA ILE A 14 -15.26 4.38 -7.24
C ILE A 14 -15.03 5.85 -7.66
N ILE A 15 -16.10 6.59 -7.96
CA ILE A 15 -15.99 8.01 -8.32
C ILE A 15 -15.34 8.81 -7.19
N MET A 16 -15.73 8.54 -5.95
CA MET A 16 -15.17 9.22 -4.77
C MET A 16 -13.68 8.94 -4.60
N ILE A 17 -13.23 7.69 -4.79
CA ILE A 17 -11.81 7.34 -4.71
C ILE A 17 -11.06 7.93 -5.90
N ALA A 18 -11.64 7.91 -7.10
CA ALA A 18 -11.04 8.49 -8.30
C ALA A 18 -10.85 10.01 -8.15
N THR A 19 -11.86 10.73 -7.65
CA THR A 19 -11.74 12.17 -7.38
C THR A 19 -10.69 12.46 -6.31
N ALA A 20 -10.63 11.68 -5.23
CA ALA A 20 -9.60 11.80 -4.22
C ALA A 20 -8.18 11.53 -4.80
N SER A 21 -8.05 10.54 -5.69
CA SER A 21 -6.77 10.25 -6.38
C SER A 21 -6.33 11.42 -7.28
N VAL A 22 -7.26 12.05 -7.98
CA VAL A 22 -6.97 13.23 -8.82
C VAL A 22 -6.58 14.42 -7.95
N THR A 23 -7.25 14.63 -6.81
CA THR A 23 -6.94 15.76 -5.91
C THR A 23 -5.55 15.61 -5.29
N VAL A 24 -5.24 14.42 -4.76
CA VAL A 24 -3.99 14.16 -4.04
C VAL A 24 -2.80 13.96 -4.99
N ASN A 25 -2.97 13.16 -6.06
CA ASN A 25 -1.86 12.72 -6.91
C ASN A 25 -1.87 13.36 -8.31
N LYS A 26 -2.87 14.20 -8.64
CA LYS A 26 -3.07 14.80 -9.97
C LYS A 26 -2.99 13.79 -11.12
N SER A 27 -3.27 12.52 -10.83
CA SER A 27 -3.21 11.42 -11.79
C SER A 27 -4.32 10.42 -11.56
N LEU A 28 -4.80 9.78 -12.64
CA LEU A 28 -5.81 8.73 -12.63
C LEU A 28 -5.38 7.62 -13.58
N LEU A 29 -5.26 6.39 -13.07
CA LEU A 29 -4.86 5.20 -13.85
C LEU A 29 -3.58 5.38 -14.68
N GLY A 30 -2.63 6.17 -14.17
CA GLY A 30 -1.38 6.46 -14.87
C GLY A 30 -1.41 7.69 -15.78
N PHE A 31 -2.58 8.32 -15.99
CA PHE A 31 -2.72 9.53 -16.77
C PHE A 31 -2.66 10.77 -15.87
N LYS A 32 -1.77 11.73 -16.16
CA LYS A 32 -1.72 13.02 -15.47
C LYS A 32 -2.88 13.90 -15.92
N ILE A 33 -3.59 14.50 -14.96
CA ILE A 33 -4.71 15.41 -15.21
C ILE A 33 -4.29 16.81 -14.76
N GLY A 34 -4.09 17.73 -15.69
CA GLY A 34 -3.86 19.14 -15.34
C GLY A 34 -2.69 19.85 -15.99
N ASP A 35 -1.83 19.19 -16.75
CA ASP A 35 -0.76 19.86 -17.50
C ASP A 35 -1.20 20.07 -18.96
N THR A 36 -1.78 21.24 -19.23
CA THR A 36 -1.92 21.78 -20.60
C THR A 36 -0.60 22.46 -20.97
N GLU A 37 0.46 21.70 -21.14
CA GLU A 37 1.62 22.15 -21.90
C GLU A 37 2.04 21.07 -22.89
N LYS A 38 1.89 21.49 -24.14
CA LYS A 38 2.36 20.98 -25.43
C LYS A 38 3.13 19.66 -25.40
N GLY A 39 2.59 18.79 -26.24
CA GLY A 39 3.12 17.51 -26.60
C GLY A 39 4.63 17.45 -26.84
N ASN A 40 5.16 16.37 -26.35
CA ASN A 40 6.18 15.64 -27.08
C ASN A 40 5.89 14.16 -26.87
N GLU A 41 5.56 13.53 -27.96
CA GLU A 41 5.58 12.09 -28.14
C GLU A 41 6.89 11.54 -27.57
N VAL A 42 6.83 10.82 -26.46
CA VAL A 42 7.94 9.99 -26.03
C VAL A 42 7.55 8.55 -26.27
N THR A 43 7.62 8.21 -27.54
CA THR A 43 7.65 6.86 -28.03
C THR A 43 9.03 6.24 -27.74
N GLU A 44 9.03 5.09 -27.08
CA GLU A 44 9.99 3.98 -27.22
C GLU A 44 11.52 4.25 -27.40
N LYS A 45 12.10 5.26 -26.75
CA LYS A 45 13.57 5.43 -26.76
C LYS A 45 14.18 5.67 -25.37
N ALA A 46 13.56 5.19 -24.29
CA ALA A 46 13.93 5.54 -22.90
C ALA A 46 15.02 4.64 -22.27
N GLU A 47 15.54 3.63 -22.92
CA GLU A 47 16.50 2.72 -22.28
C GLU A 47 17.98 3.10 -22.46
N ALA A 48 18.32 3.97 -23.41
CA ALA A 48 19.71 4.40 -23.64
C ALA A 48 20.01 5.83 -23.16
N GLY A 49 18.99 6.63 -22.79
CA GLY A 49 19.15 8.04 -22.42
C GLY A 49 19.37 8.33 -20.93
N ASN A 50 19.17 7.36 -20.06
CA ASN A 50 19.20 7.57 -18.61
C ASN A 50 20.59 7.36 -17.97
N MET A 51 21.57 7.00 -18.76
CA MET A 51 22.95 6.79 -18.31
C MET A 51 23.89 7.68 -19.14
N MET A 52 24.53 8.65 -18.49
CA MET A 52 25.54 9.50 -19.10
C MET A 52 26.93 9.08 -18.60
N LYS A 53 27.82 8.73 -19.50
CA LYS A 53 29.24 8.55 -19.19
C LYS A 53 29.95 9.86 -19.44
N SER A 54 30.61 10.41 -18.43
CA SER A 54 31.44 11.59 -18.55
C SER A 54 32.82 11.20 -19.06
N ALA A 55 33.53 12.15 -19.64
CA ALA A 55 34.89 11.96 -20.13
C ALA A 55 35.90 11.50 -19.06
N ASP A 56 35.59 11.78 -17.79
CA ASP A 56 36.37 11.43 -16.60
C ASP A 56 36.13 10.00 -16.11
N GLY A 57 35.41 9.16 -16.86
CA GLY A 57 35.07 7.81 -16.43
C GLY A 57 33.95 7.72 -15.38
N SER A 58 33.39 8.84 -14.94
CA SER A 58 32.23 8.89 -14.06
C SER A 58 30.93 8.55 -14.81
N VAL A 59 30.05 7.85 -14.18
CA VAL A 59 28.73 7.49 -14.70
C VAL A 59 27.66 8.19 -13.88
N VAL A 60 26.78 8.92 -14.55
CA VAL A 60 25.62 9.54 -13.93
C VAL A 60 24.37 8.78 -14.39
N ILE A 61 23.57 8.31 -13.45
CA ILE A 61 22.33 7.57 -13.71
C ILE A 61 21.17 8.45 -13.27
N ASN A 62 20.32 8.83 -14.22
CA ASN A 62 19.12 9.59 -13.95
C ASN A 62 17.91 8.63 -13.89
N THR A 63 17.24 8.55 -12.74
CA THR A 63 16.11 7.63 -12.56
C THR A 63 14.77 8.18 -13.06
N LYS A 64 14.76 9.40 -13.63
CA LYS A 64 13.53 10.03 -14.17
C LYS A 64 13.00 9.22 -15.35
N GLY A 65 11.77 8.70 -15.21
CA GLY A 65 11.12 7.91 -16.26
C GLY A 65 11.65 6.49 -16.44
N MET A 66 12.53 6.00 -15.55
CA MET A 66 12.98 4.61 -15.58
C MET A 66 11.88 3.63 -15.24
N LYS A 67 11.90 2.45 -15.89
CA LYS A 67 11.06 1.32 -15.51
C LYS A 67 11.48 0.81 -14.11
N GLY A 68 10.51 0.54 -13.25
CA GLY A 68 10.76 0.03 -11.89
C GLY A 68 10.92 1.13 -10.83
N THR A 69 10.89 2.41 -11.19
CA THR A 69 10.81 3.49 -10.22
C THR A 69 9.45 3.55 -9.56
N VAL A 70 9.44 3.90 -8.29
CA VAL A 70 8.24 3.99 -7.46
C VAL A 70 7.97 5.45 -7.13
N ASN A 71 6.72 5.85 -7.21
CA ASN A 71 6.30 7.17 -6.76
C ASN A 71 6.32 7.22 -5.22
N GLY A 72 6.72 8.36 -4.69
CA GLY A 72 6.53 8.69 -3.29
C GLY A 72 5.07 8.98 -2.97
N TYR A 73 4.87 9.81 -1.96
CA TYR A 73 3.53 10.19 -1.53
C TYR A 73 2.83 11.11 -2.54
N ALA A 74 3.50 12.18 -2.96
CA ALA A 74 2.94 13.21 -3.83
C ALA A 74 3.32 13.04 -5.32
N GLY A 75 4.16 12.07 -5.67
CA GLY A 75 4.53 11.84 -7.05
C GLY A 75 5.89 11.16 -7.25
N PRO A 76 6.43 11.26 -8.48
CA PRO A 76 7.74 10.70 -8.78
C PRO A 76 8.84 11.35 -7.94
N VAL A 77 9.78 10.54 -7.46
CA VAL A 77 10.98 10.96 -6.74
C VAL A 77 12.20 10.62 -7.60
N PRO A 78 12.50 11.40 -8.66
CA PRO A 78 13.63 11.13 -9.51
C PRO A 78 14.94 11.48 -8.80
N LEU A 79 15.96 10.65 -9.03
CA LEU A 79 17.27 10.78 -8.42
C LEU A 79 18.35 10.74 -9.49
N GLU A 80 19.46 11.41 -9.24
CA GLU A 80 20.71 11.24 -9.97
C GLU A 80 21.73 10.53 -9.10
N ILE A 81 22.25 9.41 -9.60
CA ILE A 81 23.23 8.58 -8.91
C ILE A 81 24.58 8.78 -9.62
N TYR A 82 25.54 9.30 -8.91
CA TYR A 82 26.90 9.53 -9.40
C TYR A 82 27.80 8.37 -8.99
N ILE A 83 28.45 7.74 -9.95
CA ILE A 83 29.37 6.62 -9.75
C ILE A 83 30.72 7.00 -10.34
N THR A 84 31.76 7.10 -9.50
CA THR A 84 33.12 7.39 -9.87
C THR A 84 34.06 6.32 -9.32
N ASP A 85 35.00 5.80 -10.10
CA ASP A 85 35.93 4.74 -9.72
C ASP A 85 35.22 3.47 -9.17
N GLY A 86 34.04 3.15 -9.74
CA GLY A 86 33.25 1.98 -9.32
C GLY A 86 32.56 2.11 -7.98
N LYS A 87 32.53 3.31 -7.38
CA LYS A 87 31.84 3.59 -6.12
C LYS A 87 30.79 4.69 -6.29
N ILE A 88 29.73 4.60 -5.54
CA ILE A 88 28.69 5.63 -5.45
C ILE A 88 29.27 6.82 -4.68
N THR A 89 29.49 7.93 -5.36
CA THR A 89 30.05 9.14 -4.76
C THR A 89 28.99 10.03 -4.17
N GLU A 90 27.88 10.18 -4.88
CA GLU A 90 26.79 11.06 -4.46
C GLU A 90 25.46 10.58 -5.07
N ILE A 91 24.36 10.85 -4.36
CA ILE A 91 23.01 10.68 -4.89
C ILE A 91 22.27 12.00 -4.66
N LYS A 92 21.86 12.65 -5.76
CA LYS A 92 21.12 13.91 -5.71
C LYS A 92 19.65 13.69 -6.04
N PRO A 93 18.73 14.16 -5.21
CA PRO A 93 17.33 14.23 -5.60
C PRO A 93 17.16 15.32 -6.66
N LEU A 94 16.39 15.01 -7.69
CA LEU A 94 15.91 15.98 -8.66
C LEU A 94 14.61 16.64 -8.16
N GLU A 95 14.15 17.63 -8.92
CA GLU A 95 12.88 18.30 -8.63
C GLU A 95 11.75 17.27 -8.55
N ASN A 96 11.03 17.27 -7.45
CA ASN A 96 9.96 16.34 -7.14
C ASN A 96 8.78 17.07 -6.49
N SER A 97 7.62 16.42 -6.46
CA SER A 97 6.38 16.98 -5.92
C SER A 97 6.16 16.64 -4.44
N GLU A 98 7.14 16.00 -3.77
CA GLU A 98 7.01 15.61 -2.37
C GLU A 98 6.92 16.82 -1.45
N THR A 99 6.20 16.67 -0.34
CA THR A 99 6.14 17.71 0.69
C THR A 99 7.52 17.91 1.30
N PRO A 100 8.10 19.13 1.27
CA PRO A 100 9.49 19.37 1.67
C PRO A 100 9.84 18.87 3.07
N ALA A 101 8.92 18.97 4.03
CA ALA A 101 9.14 18.53 5.40
C ALA A 101 9.33 17.01 5.52
N PHE A 102 8.60 16.21 4.75
CA PHE A 102 8.72 14.75 4.73
C PHE A 102 9.89 14.32 3.87
N PHE A 103 10.08 14.97 2.73
CA PHE A 103 11.17 14.65 1.83
C PHE A 103 12.54 14.91 2.47
N ASN A 104 12.73 16.06 3.15
CA ASN A 104 13.96 16.39 3.84
C ASN A 104 14.31 15.37 4.95
N ARG A 105 13.31 14.81 5.63
CA ARG A 105 13.53 13.72 6.59
C ARG A 105 13.94 12.43 5.89
N ALA A 106 13.29 12.10 4.77
CA ALA A 106 13.60 10.90 4.01
C ALA A 106 14.96 10.98 3.33
N SER A 107 15.38 12.15 2.85
CA SER A 107 16.63 12.32 2.08
C SER A 107 17.90 12.03 2.89
N VAL A 108 17.84 12.07 4.20
CA VAL A 108 18.99 11.71 5.08
C VAL A 108 19.48 10.27 4.82
N ILE A 109 18.60 9.37 4.36
CA ILE A 109 19.01 8.00 4.03
C ILE A 109 19.94 7.91 2.83
N LEU A 110 19.97 8.91 1.95
CA LEU A 110 20.80 8.93 0.73
C LEU A 110 22.29 8.81 1.05
N ASP A 111 22.73 9.33 2.18
CA ASP A 111 24.13 9.25 2.60
C ASP A 111 24.61 7.82 2.91
N GLN A 112 23.68 6.88 3.15
CA GLN A 112 24.03 5.50 3.45
C GLN A 112 24.64 4.74 2.27
N TRP A 113 24.43 5.23 1.04
CA TRP A 113 24.99 4.63 -0.18
C TRP A 113 26.36 5.18 -0.55
N LYS A 114 26.78 6.33 0.01
CA LYS A 114 28.07 6.95 -0.30
C LYS A 114 29.24 6.01 0.01
N GLY A 115 30.20 5.94 -0.91
CA GLY A 115 31.42 5.15 -0.81
C GLY A 115 31.25 3.65 -1.04
N ARG A 116 30.04 3.16 -1.27
CA ARG A 116 29.74 1.75 -1.56
C ARG A 116 29.85 1.45 -3.04
N THR A 117 30.15 0.20 -3.37
CA THR A 117 30.02 -0.29 -4.75
C THR A 117 28.55 -0.40 -5.15
N PRO A 118 28.21 -0.34 -6.44
CA PRO A 118 26.83 -0.52 -6.90
C PRO A 118 26.20 -1.86 -6.45
N GLU A 119 26.99 -2.93 -6.37
CA GLU A 119 26.56 -4.25 -5.88
C GLU A 119 26.22 -4.21 -4.38
N GLU A 120 27.09 -3.62 -3.56
CA GLU A 120 26.85 -3.41 -2.12
C GLU A 120 25.66 -2.49 -1.89
N GLY A 121 25.57 -1.39 -2.67
CA GLY A 121 24.47 -0.43 -2.59
C GLY A 121 23.11 -1.08 -2.93
N ARG A 122 23.08 -2.00 -3.89
CA ARG A 122 21.90 -2.77 -4.25
C ARG A 122 21.48 -3.73 -3.13
N ALA A 123 22.45 -4.42 -2.51
CA ALA A 123 22.20 -5.38 -1.43
C ALA A 123 21.88 -4.69 -0.09
N LEU A 124 22.12 -3.38 0.01
CA LEU A 124 21.95 -2.63 1.23
C LEU A 124 20.49 -2.67 1.70
N LYS A 125 20.29 -3.09 2.94
CA LYS A 125 19.01 -2.95 3.63
C LYS A 125 19.00 -1.59 4.29
N VAL A 126 18.21 -0.69 3.77
CA VAL A 126 17.97 0.65 4.31
C VAL A 126 16.58 0.67 4.88
N ASP A 127 16.46 1.08 6.14
CA ASP A 127 15.18 1.22 6.80
C ASP A 127 14.53 2.55 6.42
N GLY A 128 13.21 2.54 6.25
CA GLY A 128 12.44 3.76 6.00
C GLY A 128 12.45 4.68 7.22
N VAL A 129 12.40 5.98 6.99
CA VAL A 129 12.31 6.97 8.06
C VAL A 129 10.88 7.03 8.58
N SER A 130 10.72 6.85 9.89
CA SER A 130 9.41 6.97 10.54
C SER A 130 8.81 8.35 10.32
N GLY A 131 7.54 8.41 9.90
CA GLY A 131 6.87 9.65 9.54
C GLY A 131 7.19 10.20 8.14
N ALA A 132 8.03 9.47 7.35
CA ALA A 132 8.30 9.76 5.94
C ALA A 132 8.41 8.45 5.13
N THR A 133 7.62 7.45 5.50
CA THR A 133 7.73 6.07 5.01
C THR A 133 7.59 5.96 3.49
N TYR A 134 6.64 6.66 2.89
CA TYR A 134 6.42 6.62 1.45
C TYR A 134 7.55 7.28 0.67
N SER A 135 8.00 8.46 1.09
CA SER A 135 9.14 9.15 0.47
C SER A 135 10.42 8.33 0.63
N SER A 136 10.64 7.71 1.80
CA SER A 136 11.79 6.83 2.04
C SER A 136 11.76 5.59 1.16
N GLN A 137 10.62 4.91 1.04
CA GLN A 137 10.47 3.74 0.17
C GLN A 137 10.66 4.09 -1.29
N ALA A 138 10.17 5.26 -1.74
CA ALA A 138 10.40 5.73 -3.08
C ALA A 138 11.90 5.97 -3.34
N ILE A 139 12.60 6.64 -2.42
CA ILE A 139 14.05 6.85 -2.52
C ILE A 139 14.77 5.50 -2.61
N ILE A 140 14.51 4.57 -1.68
CA ILE A 140 15.15 3.25 -1.64
C ILE A 140 14.90 2.47 -2.94
N SER A 141 13.65 2.46 -3.41
CA SER A 141 13.28 1.73 -4.61
C SER A 141 13.90 2.34 -5.87
N ASN A 142 13.95 3.68 -5.95
CA ASN A 142 14.47 4.39 -7.10
C ASN A 142 16.00 4.31 -7.17
N VAL A 143 16.69 4.33 -6.02
CA VAL A 143 18.13 4.04 -5.97
C VAL A 143 18.40 2.61 -6.45
N LYS A 144 17.66 1.63 -5.96
CA LYS A 144 17.80 0.23 -6.38
C LYS A 144 17.51 0.06 -7.87
N ALA A 145 16.48 0.70 -8.42
CA ALA A 145 16.16 0.65 -9.84
C ALA A 145 17.29 1.26 -10.71
N GLY A 146 17.85 2.39 -10.27
CA GLY A 146 19.01 3.00 -10.94
C GLY A 146 20.23 2.09 -10.91
N LEU A 147 20.55 1.50 -9.75
CA LEU A 147 21.67 0.56 -9.61
C LEU A 147 21.41 -0.74 -10.40
N ASP A 148 20.18 -1.24 -10.44
CA ASP A 148 19.81 -2.40 -11.26
C ASP A 148 20.00 -2.13 -12.75
N THR A 149 19.68 -0.93 -13.20
CA THR A 149 19.91 -0.53 -14.59
C THR A 149 21.40 -0.45 -14.90
N TYR A 150 22.22 0.07 -13.99
CA TYR A 150 23.68 0.10 -14.12
C TYR A 150 24.30 -1.30 -14.15
N LEU A 151 23.86 -2.17 -13.26
CA LEU A 151 24.33 -3.56 -13.19
C LEU A 151 23.75 -4.42 -14.32
N GLY A 152 22.51 -4.13 -14.73
CA GLY A 152 21.82 -4.82 -15.82
C GLY A 152 22.32 -4.46 -17.20
N SER A 153 22.99 -3.32 -17.37
CA SER A 153 23.80 -3.05 -18.56
C SER A 153 25.02 -4.00 -18.66
N LYS A 154 25.32 -4.73 -17.56
CA LYS A 154 26.32 -5.80 -17.50
C LYS A 154 25.72 -7.22 -17.45
N GLY A 155 24.39 -7.36 -17.36
CA GLY A 155 23.74 -8.66 -17.28
C GLY A 155 22.20 -8.59 -17.28
N ASN A 156 21.63 -9.34 -18.17
CA ASN A 156 20.20 -9.48 -18.45
C ASN A 156 19.44 -9.92 -17.18
N HIS A 157 18.61 -9.04 -16.59
CA HIS A 157 17.71 -9.43 -15.48
C HIS A 157 16.25 -9.36 -15.92
N GLY A 158 15.72 -10.53 -16.18
CA GLY A 158 14.28 -10.74 -16.29
C GLY A 158 13.56 -10.33 -15.00
N THR A 159 12.37 -9.74 -15.14
CA THR A 159 11.44 -9.38 -14.07
C THR A 159 10.86 -10.61 -13.39
N ALA A 160 11.70 -11.40 -12.70
CA ALA A 160 11.24 -12.52 -11.91
C ALA A 160 10.62 -12.01 -10.60
N MET A 161 9.32 -12.25 -10.43
CA MET A 161 8.61 -11.97 -9.18
C MET A 161 9.28 -12.75 -8.03
N PRO A 162 9.71 -12.11 -6.94
CA PRO A 162 10.35 -12.81 -5.83
C PRO A 162 9.43 -13.91 -5.29
N TRP A 163 10.00 -15.06 -4.98
CA TRP A 163 9.25 -16.25 -4.54
C TRP A 163 8.29 -15.99 -3.36
N LYS A 164 8.62 -15.03 -2.49
CA LYS A 164 7.76 -14.55 -1.40
C LYS A 164 6.39 -14.07 -1.89
N LEU A 165 6.36 -13.33 -3.01
CA LEU A 165 5.11 -12.83 -3.58
C LEU A 165 4.27 -13.94 -4.22
N TRP A 166 4.90 -15.01 -4.74
CA TRP A 166 4.17 -16.17 -5.22
C TRP A 166 3.46 -16.91 -4.08
N VAL A 167 4.13 -17.05 -2.92
CA VAL A 167 3.50 -17.63 -1.72
C VAL A 167 2.35 -16.73 -1.23
N ALA A 168 2.55 -15.43 -1.17
CA ALA A 168 1.49 -14.49 -0.79
C ALA A 168 0.31 -14.55 -1.76
N LEU A 169 0.55 -14.64 -3.06
CA LEU A 169 -0.49 -14.79 -4.07
C LEU A 169 -1.27 -16.11 -3.87
N ALA A 170 -0.57 -17.21 -3.65
CA ALA A 170 -1.20 -18.52 -3.38
C ALA A 170 -2.10 -18.45 -2.14
N VAL A 171 -1.60 -17.90 -1.02
CA VAL A 171 -2.37 -17.76 0.22
C VAL A 171 -3.58 -16.85 0.01
N THR A 172 -3.43 -15.74 -0.74
CA THR A 172 -4.54 -14.83 -1.05
C THR A 172 -5.60 -15.50 -1.92
N LEU A 173 -5.18 -16.26 -2.94
CA LEU A 173 -6.11 -17.02 -3.81
C LEU A 173 -6.85 -18.12 -3.03
N LEU A 174 -6.14 -18.86 -2.16
CA LEU A 174 -6.79 -19.83 -1.28
C LEU A 174 -7.83 -19.17 -0.38
N ALA A 175 -7.51 -18.02 0.21
CA ALA A 175 -8.44 -17.26 1.04
C ALA A 175 -9.61 -16.66 0.25
N ALA A 176 -9.42 -16.33 -1.02
CA ALA A 176 -10.47 -15.80 -1.88
C ALA A 176 -11.45 -16.88 -2.34
N VAL A 177 -10.94 -18.04 -2.77
CA VAL A 177 -11.73 -19.05 -3.50
C VAL A 177 -12.27 -20.14 -2.58
N VAL A 178 -11.44 -20.74 -1.73
CA VAL A 178 -11.83 -21.94 -0.97
C VAL A 178 -13.02 -21.70 -0.02
N PRO A 179 -13.13 -20.55 0.69
CA PRO A 179 -14.28 -20.31 1.56
C PRO A 179 -15.63 -20.22 0.83
N ILE A 180 -15.63 -20.11 -0.49
CA ILE A 180 -16.85 -20.13 -1.30
C ILE A 180 -17.48 -21.54 -1.29
N PHE A 181 -16.62 -22.57 -1.32
CA PHE A 181 -17.04 -23.97 -1.45
C PHE A 181 -16.95 -24.73 -0.13
N VAL A 182 -15.97 -24.42 0.70
CA VAL A 182 -15.65 -25.17 1.93
C VAL A 182 -15.93 -24.32 3.16
N HIS A 183 -16.91 -24.75 3.97
CA HIS A 183 -17.31 -24.08 5.23
C HIS A 183 -16.77 -24.86 6.45
N ASN A 184 -15.49 -25.24 6.46
CA ASN A 184 -14.89 -25.99 7.57
C ASN A 184 -14.19 -25.02 8.54
N ARG A 185 -14.48 -25.18 9.85
CA ARG A 185 -13.89 -24.38 10.93
C ARG A 185 -12.35 -24.55 11.01
N ILE A 186 -11.85 -25.76 10.78
CA ILE A 186 -10.43 -26.07 10.85
C ILE A 186 -9.71 -25.30 9.73
N TYR A 187 -10.21 -25.41 8.49
CA TYR A 187 -9.67 -24.66 7.35
C TYR A 187 -9.66 -23.18 7.63
N HIS A 188 -10.77 -22.63 8.14
CA HIS A 188 -10.87 -21.20 8.44
C HIS A 188 -9.82 -20.74 9.46
N ASN A 189 -9.59 -21.51 10.54
CA ASN A 189 -8.57 -21.18 11.54
C ASN A 189 -7.15 -21.26 10.95
N VAL A 190 -6.84 -22.27 10.16
CA VAL A 190 -5.55 -22.40 9.48
C VAL A 190 -5.33 -21.22 8.51
N GLN A 191 -6.35 -20.89 7.74
CA GLN A 191 -6.29 -19.74 6.82
C GLN A 191 -6.04 -18.43 7.55
N MET A 192 -6.69 -18.19 8.71
CA MET A 192 -6.45 -17.00 9.51
C MET A 192 -5.00 -16.91 10.02
N ILE A 193 -4.41 -18.03 10.43
CA ILE A 193 -3.00 -18.08 10.84
C ILE A 193 -2.09 -17.77 9.65
N LEU A 194 -2.36 -18.36 8.48
CA LEU A 194 -1.60 -18.07 7.26
C LEU A 194 -1.70 -16.60 6.85
N ASN A 195 -2.87 -16.00 6.96
CA ASN A 195 -3.04 -14.57 6.67
C ASN A 195 -2.19 -13.69 7.60
N ILE A 196 -2.17 -13.99 8.90
CA ILE A 196 -1.38 -13.23 9.88
C ILE A 196 0.11 -13.38 9.60
N VAL A 197 0.59 -14.61 9.42
CA VAL A 197 2.02 -14.91 9.28
C VAL A 197 2.53 -14.49 7.90
N VAL A 198 1.86 -14.93 6.82
CA VAL A 198 2.35 -14.72 5.46
C VAL A 198 1.97 -13.34 4.94
N LEU A 199 0.68 -12.95 4.98
CA LEU A 199 0.25 -11.68 4.43
C LEU A 199 0.57 -10.51 5.37
N GLY A 200 0.46 -10.69 6.70
CA GLY A 200 0.78 -9.69 7.69
C GLY A 200 2.29 -9.52 7.85
N PHE A 201 2.93 -10.40 8.62
CA PHE A 201 4.32 -10.21 9.05
C PHE A 201 5.37 -10.46 7.98
N TRP A 202 5.17 -11.44 7.10
CA TRP A 202 6.23 -11.82 6.16
C TRP A 202 6.25 -10.99 4.89
N CYS A 203 5.08 -10.72 4.30
CA CYS A 203 4.97 -10.03 3.02
C CYS A 203 4.44 -8.60 3.13
N GLY A 204 3.81 -8.22 4.26
CA GLY A 204 3.22 -6.89 4.45
C GLY A 204 2.13 -6.56 3.42
N GLN A 205 1.34 -7.54 3.00
CA GLN A 205 0.31 -7.39 1.98
C GLN A 205 -1.07 -7.28 2.64
N TYR A 206 -1.62 -6.09 2.61
CA TYR A 206 -2.96 -5.77 3.13
C TYR A 206 -3.57 -4.61 2.35
N LEU A 207 -4.89 -4.47 2.42
CA LEU A 207 -5.60 -3.38 1.77
C LEU A 207 -5.73 -2.22 2.77
N ASP A 208 -5.07 -1.11 2.47
CA ASP A 208 -5.18 0.17 3.14
C ASP A 208 -5.59 1.29 2.15
N TYR A 209 -5.86 2.50 2.66
CA TYR A 209 -6.21 3.61 1.79
C TYR A 209 -5.07 4.04 0.88
N ALA A 210 -3.85 4.00 1.36
CA ALA A 210 -2.69 4.35 0.58
C ALA A 210 -2.51 3.44 -0.64
N LEU A 211 -2.70 2.12 -0.46
CA LEU A 211 -2.65 1.16 -1.55
C LEU A 211 -3.78 1.38 -2.57
N VAL A 212 -5.00 1.65 -2.10
CA VAL A 212 -6.14 1.93 -2.99
C VAL A 212 -5.87 3.18 -3.81
N LEU A 213 -5.43 4.28 -3.21
CA LEU A 213 -5.07 5.51 -3.90
C LEU A 213 -3.90 5.33 -4.87
N LYS A 214 -2.87 4.58 -4.46
CA LYS A 214 -1.72 4.26 -5.31
C LYS A 214 -2.15 3.57 -6.60
N TYR A 215 -2.99 2.54 -6.52
CA TYR A 215 -3.43 1.84 -7.71
C TYR A 215 -4.42 2.64 -8.56
N MET A 216 -5.24 3.48 -7.93
CA MET A 216 -6.10 4.41 -8.67
C MET A 216 -5.30 5.51 -9.38
N SER A 217 -4.19 5.95 -8.82
CA SER A 217 -3.31 6.97 -9.40
C SER A 217 -2.40 6.41 -10.48
N SER A 218 -1.64 5.36 -10.18
CA SER A 218 -0.55 4.84 -11.02
C SER A 218 -0.94 3.65 -11.89
N GLY A 219 -2.15 3.10 -11.72
CA GLY A 219 -2.56 1.85 -12.35
C GLY A 219 -1.89 0.62 -11.74
N PHE A 220 -2.15 -0.56 -12.33
CA PHE A 220 -1.63 -1.83 -11.82
C PHE A 220 -0.34 -2.21 -12.52
N LEU A 221 0.74 -2.34 -11.77
CA LEU A 221 2.03 -2.83 -12.26
C LEU A 221 2.06 -4.36 -12.18
N PHE A 222 2.14 -5.05 -13.31
CA PHE A 222 2.34 -6.50 -13.37
C PHE A 222 3.83 -6.84 -13.15
N PRO A 223 4.16 -7.96 -12.44
CA PRO A 223 3.27 -8.94 -11.78
C PRO A 223 2.96 -8.61 -10.30
N ALA A 224 3.63 -7.63 -9.68
CA ALA A 224 3.52 -7.33 -8.25
C ALA A 224 2.10 -6.89 -7.82
N GLY A 225 1.35 -6.27 -8.72
CA GLY A 225 -0.02 -5.81 -8.48
C GLY A 225 -1.09 -6.92 -8.42
N LEU A 226 -0.78 -8.15 -8.80
CA LEU A 226 -1.75 -9.25 -8.82
C LEU A 226 -2.41 -9.52 -7.46
N ILE A 227 -1.65 -9.46 -6.38
CA ILE A 227 -2.16 -9.67 -5.02
C ILE A 227 -3.19 -8.60 -4.66
N ALA A 228 -2.86 -7.34 -4.95
CA ALA A 228 -3.77 -6.22 -4.70
C ALA A 228 -5.05 -6.31 -5.55
N ILE A 229 -4.95 -6.74 -6.80
CA ILE A 229 -6.11 -6.97 -7.67
C ILE A 229 -7.03 -8.02 -7.04
N VAL A 230 -6.52 -9.15 -6.59
CA VAL A 230 -7.31 -10.19 -5.92
C VAL A 230 -7.97 -9.64 -4.65
N MET A 231 -7.22 -8.87 -3.84
CA MET A 231 -7.76 -8.24 -2.64
C MET A 231 -8.88 -7.24 -2.96
N LEU A 232 -8.72 -6.40 -4.00
CA LEU A 232 -9.74 -5.45 -4.43
C LEU A 232 -10.99 -6.15 -4.98
N ILE A 233 -10.81 -7.21 -5.77
CA ILE A 233 -11.93 -8.04 -6.27
C ILE A 233 -12.72 -8.61 -5.08
N THR A 234 -12.04 -9.19 -4.10
CA THR A 234 -12.69 -9.78 -2.92
C THR A 234 -13.33 -8.74 -2.00
N ALA A 235 -12.79 -7.52 -1.95
CA ALA A 235 -13.32 -6.44 -1.13
C ALA A 235 -14.56 -5.78 -1.76
N PHE A 236 -14.55 -5.56 -3.08
CA PHE A 236 -15.57 -4.74 -3.74
C PHE A 236 -16.48 -5.51 -4.70
N ILE A 237 -16.00 -6.56 -5.37
CA ILE A 237 -16.81 -7.30 -6.34
C ILE A 237 -17.59 -8.43 -5.66
N TYR A 238 -17.00 -9.18 -4.72
CA TYR A 238 -17.69 -10.28 -4.03
C TYR A 238 -18.97 -9.87 -3.30
N PRO A 239 -19.06 -8.69 -2.66
CA PRO A 239 -20.30 -8.22 -2.08
C PRO A 239 -21.46 -8.12 -3.09
N LEU A 240 -21.19 -7.74 -4.33
CA LEU A 240 -22.20 -7.67 -5.39
C LEU A 240 -22.82 -9.04 -5.72
N PHE A 241 -22.08 -10.12 -5.44
CA PHE A 241 -22.53 -11.51 -5.60
C PHE A 241 -23.08 -12.13 -4.29
N GLY A 242 -23.44 -11.30 -3.31
CA GLY A 242 -24.04 -11.75 -2.04
C GLY A 242 -23.04 -12.31 -1.02
N ARG A 243 -21.76 -11.97 -1.13
CA ARG A 243 -20.71 -12.33 -0.17
C ARG A 243 -20.15 -11.09 0.54
N PRO A 244 -20.92 -10.47 1.46
CA PRO A 244 -20.50 -9.25 2.14
C PRO A 244 -19.26 -9.48 3.00
N GLN A 245 -18.38 -8.47 3.06
CA GLN A 245 -17.18 -8.44 3.90
C GLN A 245 -16.24 -9.66 3.73
N HIS A 246 -16.21 -10.28 2.54
CA HIS A 246 -15.38 -11.46 2.30
C HIS A 246 -13.90 -11.18 2.58
N TYR A 247 -13.38 -10.04 2.10
CA TYR A 247 -12.00 -9.62 2.38
C TYR A 247 -11.72 -9.54 3.88
N CYS A 248 -12.57 -8.84 4.64
CA CYS A 248 -12.38 -8.64 6.08
C CYS A 248 -12.47 -9.96 6.88
N ASN A 249 -13.24 -10.93 6.39
CA ASN A 249 -13.47 -12.18 7.08
C ASN A 249 -12.42 -13.26 6.79
N TYR A 250 -11.86 -13.28 5.57
CA TYR A 250 -11.06 -14.40 5.09
C TYR A 250 -9.64 -14.03 4.64
N ILE A 251 -9.35 -12.75 4.32
CA ILE A 251 -8.05 -12.34 3.77
C ILE A 251 -7.32 -11.39 4.71
N CYS A 252 -8.02 -10.38 5.26
CA CYS A 252 -7.40 -9.33 6.06
C CYS A 252 -6.61 -9.88 7.26
N PRO A 253 -5.29 -9.62 7.40
CA PRO A 253 -4.49 -10.13 8.51
C PRO A 253 -4.95 -9.59 9.87
N LEU A 254 -5.30 -8.31 9.96
CA LEU A 254 -5.81 -7.71 11.20
C LEU A 254 -7.19 -8.25 11.58
N GLY A 255 -8.06 -8.46 10.58
CA GLY A 255 -9.35 -9.12 10.77
C GLY A 255 -9.19 -10.55 11.28
N SER A 256 -8.22 -11.29 10.73
CA SER A 256 -7.87 -12.65 11.14
C SER A 256 -7.33 -12.69 12.58
N ALA A 257 -6.44 -11.76 12.96
CA ALA A 257 -5.90 -11.66 14.32
C ALA A 257 -7.01 -11.40 15.35
N GLN A 258 -7.89 -10.44 15.07
CA GLN A 258 -9.02 -10.15 15.95
C GLN A 258 -10.02 -11.31 16.05
N GLN A 259 -10.23 -12.04 14.95
CA GLN A 259 -11.13 -13.17 14.91
C GLN A 259 -10.60 -14.37 15.71
N LEU A 260 -9.32 -14.69 15.59
CA LEU A 260 -8.67 -15.76 16.37
C LEU A 260 -8.70 -15.44 17.86
N THR A 261 -8.33 -14.20 18.23
CA THR A 261 -8.39 -13.76 19.63
C THR A 261 -9.82 -13.80 20.17
N ALA A 262 -10.80 -13.47 19.33
CA ALA A 262 -12.20 -13.57 19.71
C ALA A 262 -12.65 -15.01 20.01
N GLN A 263 -11.98 -16.04 19.52
CA GLN A 263 -12.32 -17.45 19.82
C GLN A 263 -11.76 -17.94 21.17
N ILE A 264 -10.75 -17.25 21.74
CA ILE A 264 -10.09 -17.65 22.99
C ILE A 264 -11.06 -17.53 24.16
N CYS A 265 -11.79 -16.42 24.27
CA CYS A 265 -12.71 -16.19 25.35
C CYS A 265 -14.16 -16.52 24.95
N LYS A 266 -14.77 -17.44 25.65
CA LYS A 266 -16.18 -17.80 25.45
C LYS A 266 -17.15 -16.72 25.96
N TYR A 267 -16.72 -15.92 26.93
CA TYR A 267 -17.52 -14.86 27.50
C TYR A 267 -17.43 -13.60 26.67
N LYS A 268 -18.56 -13.19 26.06
CA LYS A 268 -18.66 -11.96 25.28
C LYS A 268 -19.57 -10.97 25.98
N ILE A 269 -19.13 -9.71 26.06
CA ILE A 269 -19.95 -8.64 26.59
C ILE A 269 -21.08 -8.34 25.60
N HIS A 270 -22.29 -8.37 26.10
CA HIS A 270 -23.46 -7.97 25.32
C HIS A 270 -23.55 -6.43 25.30
N ILE A 271 -23.21 -5.86 24.17
CA ILE A 271 -23.25 -4.40 23.97
C ILE A 271 -24.70 -4.00 23.71
N SER A 272 -25.22 -3.02 24.45
CA SER A 272 -26.58 -2.55 24.28
C SER A 272 -26.81 -1.94 22.89
N LYS A 273 -28.02 -2.03 22.35
CA LYS A 273 -28.37 -1.50 21.03
C LYS A 273 -28.10 0.02 20.91
N ARG A 274 -28.26 0.77 22.02
CA ARG A 274 -27.97 2.22 22.03
C ARG A 274 -26.48 2.51 21.77
N VAL A 275 -25.60 1.76 22.46
CA VAL A 275 -24.14 1.89 22.28
C VAL A 275 -23.71 1.46 20.87
N LEU A 276 -24.28 0.36 20.35
CA LEU A 276 -23.99 -0.08 18.98
C LEU A 276 -24.37 0.99 17.94
N ASN A 277 -25.55 1.60 18.09
CA ASN A 277 -25.98 2.67 17.20
C ASN A 277 -25.07 3.91 17.31
N GLY A 278 -24.63 4.26 18.53
CA GLY A 278 -23.68 5.35 18.75
C GLY A 278 -22.32 5.07 18.08
N LEU A 279 -21.80 3.84 18.21
CA LEU A 279 -20.55 3.43 17.58
C LEU A 279 -20.64 3.38 16.04
N ASP A 280 -21.79 2.95 15.50
CA ASP A 280 -22.02 2.99 14.05
C ASP A 280 -22.10 4.45 13.53
N TRP A 281 -22.70 5.36 14.31
CA TRP A 281 -22.74 6.79 13.98
C TRP A 281 -21.34 7.42 14.05
N PHE A 282 -20.59 7.13 15.11
CA PHE A 282 -19.19 7.53 15.26
C PHE A 282 -18.35 7.10 14.07
N ARG A 283 -18.45 5.82 13.66
CA ARG A 283 -17.73 5.30 12.49
C ARG A 283 -18.09 6.06 11.21
N ARG A 284 -19.36 6.40 11.01
CA ARG A 284 -19.82 7.14 9.82
C ARG A 284 -19.24 8.55 9.78
N ILE A 285 -19.21 9.23 10.92
CA ILE A 285 -18.62 10.58 11.03
C ILE A 285 -17.12 10.50 10.83
N LEU A 286 -16.44 9.62 11.55
CA LEU A 286 -15.00 9.43 11.42
C LEU A 286 -14.61 9.21 9.95
N TRP A 287 -15.30 8.31 9.28
CA TRP A 287 -15.05 8.05 7.87
C TRP A 287 -15.32 9.28 6.99
N GLY A 288 -16.40 10.01 7.23
CA GLY A 288 -16.72 11.23 6.50
C GLY A 288 -15.68 12.32 6.68
N VAL A 289 -15.20 12.52 7.91
CA VAL A 289 -14.13 13.48 8.22
C VAL A 289 -12.82 13.09 7.52
N LEU A 290 -12.42 11.81 7.59
CA LEU A 290 -11.21 11.34 6.91
C LEU A 290 -11.28 11.52 5.39
N MET A 291 -12.43 11.25 4.78
CA MET A 291 -12.65 11.48 3.35
C MET A 291 -12.63 12.97 2.98
N PHE A 292 -13.21 13.81 3.82
CA PHE A 292 -13.19 15.25 3.62
C PHE A 292 -11.76 15.82 3.71
N LEU A 293 -10.98 15.39 4.70
CA LEU A 293 -9.57 15.75 4.84
C LEU A 293 -8.73 15.30 3.62
N LEU A 294 -9.04 14.11 3.09
CA LEU A 294 -8.38 13.60 1.89
C LEU A 294 -8.71 14.45 0.65
N TRP A 295 -9.94 14.93 0.52
CA TRP A 295 -10.34 15.77 -0.62
C TRP A 295 -9.76 17.19 -0.59
N ILE A 296 -9.49 17.72 0.59
CA ILE A 296 -8.86 19.04 0.74
C ILE A 296 -7.34 18.93 0.64
N ASP A 297 -6.79 17.71 0.53
CA ASP A 297 -5.35 17.42 0.59
C ASP A 297 -4.69 17.98 1.88
N THR A 298 -5.48 18.02 2.94
CA THR A 298 -5.02 18.51 4.25
C THR A 298 -4.90 17.33 5.18
N PHE A 299 -3.74 17.19 5.85
CA PHE A 299 -3.50 16.13 6.82
C PHE A 299 -3.67 14.70 6.25
N THR A 300 -3.13 14.45 5.06
CA THR A 300 -3.14 13.12 4.43
C THR A 300 -2.30 12.08 5.19
N GLY A 301 -1.42 12.52 6.09
CA GLY A 301 -0.63 11.65 6.98
C GLY A 301 -1.44 10.76 7.94
N TRP A 302 -2.78 10.90 8.02
CA TRP A 302 -3.59 9.96 8.81
C TRP A 302 -3.54 8.52 8.27
N MET A 303 -3.22 8.35 6.99
CA MET A 303 -3.07 7.02 6.38
C MET A 303 -1.88 6.25 6.98
N ASP A 304 -0.86 6.96 7.47
CA ASP A 304 0.29 6.35 8.16
C ASP A 304 -0.07 5.84 9.56
N TYR A 305 -1.23 6.23 10.10
CA TYR A 305 -1.71 5.77 11.40
C TYR A 305 -2.69 4.59 11.32
N GLU A 306 -2.85 3.98 10.14
CA GLU A 306 -3.66 2.77 10.02
C GLU A 306 -3.00 1.60 10.78
N LEU A 307 -3.78 0.88 11.60
CA LEU A 307 -3.28 -0.21 12.45
C LEU A 307 -2.71 -1.40 11.67
N PHE A 308 -2.90 -1.44 10.35
CA PHE A 308 -2.27 -2.46 9.50
C PHE A 308 -0.75 -2.34 9.48
N GLN A 309 -0.20 -1.14 9.68
CA GLN A 309 1.24 -0.92 9.74
C GLN A 309 1.90 -1.63 10.92
N ALA A 310 1.15 -2.01 11.97
CA ALA A 310 1.67 -2.79 13.08
C ALA A 310 2.27 -4.15 12.66
N PHE A 311 1.91 -4.68 11.49
CA PHE A 311 2.52 -5.90 10.95
C PHE A 311 3.94 -5.67 10.41
N MET A 312 4.29 -4.43 10.08
CA MET A 312 5.65 -4.04 9.69
C MET A 312 6.44 -3.60 10.92
N VAL A 313 6.71 -4.52 11.84
CA VAL A 313 7.27 -4.24 13.18
C VAL A 313 8.57 -3.43 13.13
N GLU A 314 9.41 -3.61 12.10
CA GLU A 314 10.69 -2.91 11.94
C GLU A 314 10.52 -1.41 11.61
N SER A 315 9.43 -1.04 10.91
CA SER A 315 9.19 0.34 10.47
C SER A 315 8.02 1.03 11.18
N ALA A 316 7.19 0.27 11.90
CA ALA A 316 6.02 0.81 12.57
C ALA A 316 6.39 1.57 13.86
N PRO A 317 5.82 2.77 14.08
CA PRO A 317 5.97 3.46 15.35
C PRO A 317 5.40 2.62 16.51
N TRP A 318 6.09 2.63 17.65
CA TRP A 318 5.73 1.83 18.83
C TRP A 318 4.27 2.03 19.30
N TYR A 319 3.74 3.25 19.18
CA TYR A 319 2.35 3.55 19.58
C TYR A 319 1.31 2.88 18.67
N ILE A 320 1.60 2.64 17.39
CA ILE A 320 0.73 1.89 16.48
C ILE A 320 0.71 0.42 16.87
N ILE A 321 1.87 -0.16 17.19
CA ILE A 321 1.98 -1.54 17.66
C ILE A 321 1.21 -1.73 18.97
N MET A 322 1.37 -0.80 19.92
CA MET A 322 0.64 -0.83 21.19
C MET A 322 -0.87 -0.73 20.97
N THR A 323 -1.31 0.20 20.13
CA THR A 323 -2.74 0.38 19.83
C THR A 323 -3.33 -0.85 19.15
N ALA A 324 -2.61 -1.43 18.18
CA ALA A 324 -3.02 -2.69 17.54
C ALA A 324 -3.13 -3.84 18.55
N GLY A 325 -2.14 -3.95 19.47
CA GLY A 325 -2.16 -4.93 20.56
C GLY A 325 -3.37 -4.77 21.48
N ILE A 326 -3.71 -3.54 21.86
CA ILE A 326 -4.90 -3.23 22.68
C ILE A 326 -6.17 -3.66 21.95
N PHE A 327 -6.35 -3.35 20.66
CA PHE A 327 -7.53 -3.76 19.90
C PHE A 327 -7.61 -5.27 19.70
N ILE A 328 -6.47 -5.95 19.51
CA ILE A 328 -6.41 -7.42 19.44
C ILE A 328 -6.81 -8.03 20.80
N ALA A 329 -6.26 -7.54 21.92
CA ALA A 329 -6.63 -8.00 23.25
C ALA A 329 -8.11 -7.75 23.57
N LEU A 330 -8.62 -6.56 23.21
CA LEU A 330 -10.03 -6.22 23.38
C LEU A 330 -10.95 -7.15 22.57
N SER A 331 -10.44 -7.75 21.48
CA SER A 331 -11.20 -8.70 20.67
C SER A 331 -11.54 -9.99 21.42
N ALA A 332 -10.86 -10.31 22.52
CA ALA A 332 -11.22 -11.41 23.40
C ALA A 332 -12.63 -11.22 24.00
N ILE A 333 -13.00 -9.97 24.30
CA ILE A 333 -14.25 -9.61 24.99
C ILE A 333 -15.32 -9.12 24.01
N VAL A 334 -14.92 -8.28 23.05
CA VAL A 334 -15.80 -7.68 22.03
C VAL A 334 -15.35 -8.18 20.65
N ALA A 335 -16.21 -8.84 19.89
CA ALA A 335 -15.86 -9.39 18.60
C ALA A 335 -15.47 -8.28 17.61
N ARG A 336 -14.19 -8.25 17.17
CA ARG A 336 -13.60 -7.36 16.15
C ARG A 336 -13.85 -5.87 16.39
N PRO A 337 -13.45 -5.30 17.53
CA PRO A 337 -13.77 -3.92 17.88
C PRO A 337 -13.23 -2.91 16.86
N TYR A 338 -11.99 -3.05 16.40
CA TYR A 338 -11.42 -2.16 15.41
C TYR A 338 -12.14 -2.27 14.05
N CYS A 339 -12.27 -3.48 13.52
CA CYS A 339 -12.88 -3.70 12.21
C CYS A 339 -14.34 -3.24 12.15
N ARG A 340 -15.08 -3.34 13.27
CA ARG A 340 -16.49 -2.95 13.33
C ARG A 340 -16.70 -1.46 13.49
N PHE A 341 -15.87 -0.77 14.27
CA PHE A 341 -16.17 0.57 14.77
C PHE A 341 -15.17 1.65 14.35
N VAL A 342 -13.95 1.30 13.95
CA VAL A 342 -12.89 2.28 13.69
C VAL A 342 -12.33 2.17 12.27
N CYS A 343 -12.14 0.96 11.74
CA CYS A 343 -11.42 0.72 10.49
C CYS A 343 -11.97 1.52 9.31
N PRO A 344 -11.18 2.44 8.71
CA PRO A 344 -11.62 3.28 7.60
C PRO A 344 -11.91 2.45 6.34
N ILE A 345 -11.01 1.50 6.01
CA ILE A 345 -11.17 0.62 4.83
C ILE A 345 -12.40 -0.30 5.01
N GLY A 346 -12.66 -0.80 6.23
CA GLY A 346 -13.86 -1.55 6.55
C GLY A 346 -15.13 -0.72 6.39
N SER A 347 -15.07 0.58 6.64
CA SER A 347 -16.18 1.51 6.42
C SER A 347 -16.42 1.74 4.92
N LEU A 348 -15.36 1.84 4.13
CA LEU A 348 -15.43 1.95 2.68
C LEU A 348 -16.09 0.72 2.05
N ILE A 349 -15.62 -0.49 2.42
CA ILE A 349 -16.17 -1.76 1.93
C ILE A 349 -17.65 -1.88 2.32
N LYS A 350 -18.00 -1.61 3.58
CA LYS A 350 -19.38 -1.69 4.04
C LYS A 350 -20.31 -0.68 3.36
N ARG A 351 -19.78 0.47 2.93
CA ARG A 351 -20.55 1.44 2.16
C ARG A 351 -20.80 0.98 0.73
N SER A 352 -19.88 0.28 0.12
CA SER A 352 -20.12 -0.34 -1.18
C SER A 352 -21.16 -1.46 -1.13
N GLU A 353 -21.40 -2.04 0.07
CA GLU A 353 -22.40 -3.11 0.28
C GLU A 353 -23.79 -2.60 0.65
N ASN A 354 -23.89 -1.52 1.44
CA ASN A 354 -25.05 -1.19 2.27
C ASN A 354 -25.77 0.12 1.90
N MET A 355 -25.79 0.52 0.66
CA MET A 355 -26.83 1.47 0.25
C MET A 355 -28.03 0.76 -0.40
N GLY A 356 -28.26 -0.49 -0.02
CA GLY A 356 -29.44 -1.28 -0.35
C GLY A 356 -30.32 -1.48 0.86
#